data_a5860b61afd7e9893710d2ed964ca177
#
_entry.id   a5860b61afd7e9893710d2ed964ca177
#
_cell.length_a   1.000
_cell.length_b   1.000
_cell.length_c   1.000
_cell.angle_alpha   90.00
_cell.angle_beta   90.00
_cell.angle_gamma   90.00
#
_symmetry.space_group_name_H-M   'P 1'
#
loop_
_entity.id
_entity.type
_entity.pdbx_description
1 polymer ?
#
loop_
_entity_poly.entity_id
_entity_poly.type
_entity_poly.pdbx_seq_one_letter_code
_entity_poly.pdbx_strand_id
1 'polypeptide(L)'
;MEESLQLQIQRFEKLPSPTEFASQIESKNVPAVFNGCIKDWKAFVKWNPANGGLDHLQERVGSSTVEAMLSKTAPVFYGDIRSHERVQLPFSTFIDFCKQSMRNTDSSGGSLLQSERHHDAVTDVDQESMLSGDVPQQIYLAQVPIMNSEDRERVQLEGLREDIQTPTFLETKELASINLWMNNAQSRSSTHYDPHHNVLCVVAGSKQVVLWPPSASPFLYPMPVYGEASNHSSIALENPDFSLYPRAKCSMDYSQKVILHAGDALFIPEGWFHQVDSDDLTIAVNFWWRSNIMSNMLEHMDAYYLRRILRRLMDKEMGLQGKDLKLHELEPFSLQALHELVSVVHDRVNITDQSQCIQSTPPNDSKVSVKHECDKTLTSKLFFLEDDPVAKILWTFDPSTLQNVLLAMAHNFPRTLEALMLHLLSPVGAEVLTRKFDEVDQHTTEDDRNKFYQGFYGAFDDQFAAMDAILNGKELFALQAFKDSLDKFLGVNIDVPKPSIR
;
A
#
# COMPACT_ATOMS: atom_id res chain seq x y z
N MET A 1 17.46 -34.57 14.99
CA MET A 1 15.99 -34.38 14.96
C MET A 1 15.71 -33.21 15.88
N GLU A 2 15.77 -32.01 15.32
CA GLU A 2 15.27 -30.83 16.00
C GLU A 2 13.74 -30.89 15.88
N GLU A 3 13.08 -30.98 17.03
CA GLU A 3 11.63 -30.81 17.10
C GLU A 3 11.29 -29.45 16.51
N SER A 4 10.59 -29.43 15.39
CA SER A 4 9.94 -28.23 14.89
C SER A 4 8.96 -27.80 15.96
N LEU A 5 9.33 -26.82 16.76
CA LEU A 5 8.42 -26.06 17.61
C LEU A 5 7.42 -25.36 16.66
N GLN A 6 6.35 -26.07 16.30
CA GLN A 6 5.15 -25.42 15.80
C GLN A 6 4.73 -24.44 16.88
N LEU A 7 5.04 -23.18 16.69
CA LEU A 7 4.59 -22.09 17.56
C LEU A 7 3.05 -22.05 17.46
N GLN A 8 2.40 -22.76 18.38
CA GLN A 8 0.95 -22.70 18.49
C GLN A 8 0.55 -21.28 18.93
N ILE A 9 -0.45 -20.72 18.25
CA ILE A 9 -0.99 -19.42 18.62
C ILE A 9 -1.50 -19.49 20.05
N GLN A 10 -0.99 -18.60 20.90
CA GLN A 10 -1.38 -18.55 22.31
C GLN A 10 -2.85 -18.12 22.43
N ARG A 11 -3.62 -18.83 23.26
CA ARG A 11 -5.03 -18.51 23.56
C ARG A 11 -5.16 -18.00 24.98
N PHE A 12 -5.91 -16.93 25.17
CA PHE A 12 -6.17 -16.29 26.45
C PHE A 12 -7.66 -16.39 26.78
N GLU A 13 -7.97 -17.03 27.90
CA GLU A 13 -9.35 -17.11 28.44
C GLU A 13 -9.70 -15.86 29.26
N LYS A 14 -8.71 -15.15 29.76
CA LYS A 14 -8.87 -13.90 30.48
C LYS A 14 -8.18 -12.79 29.71
N LEU A 15 -8.88 -11.68 29.51
CA LEU A 15 -8.30 -10.53 28.84
C LEU A 15 -7.16 -9.93 29.65
N PRO A 16 -6.02 -9.60 29.03
CA PRO A 16 -4.91 -8.95 29.69
C PRO A 16 -5.26 -7.49 30.01
N SER A 17 -4.57 -6.92 30.99
CA SER A 17 -4.55 -5.47 31.18
C SER A 17 -3.80 -4.79 30.02
N PRO A 18 -3.96 -3.47 29.80
CA PRO A 18 -3.22 -2.72 28.79
C PRO A 18 -1.70 -2.90 28.90
N THR A 19 -1.18 -2.91 30.16
CA THR A 19 0.27 -3.09 30.42
C THR A 19 0.74 -4.50 30.11
N GLU A 20 -0.03 -5.52 30.47
CA GLU A 20 0.30 -6.92 30.17
C GLU A 20 0.25 -7.15 28.66
N PHE A 21 -0.75 -6.61 27.97
CA PHE A 21 -0.83 -6.70 26.51
C PHE A 21 0.41 -6.08 25.86
N ALA A 22 0.75 -4.85 26.19
CA ALA A 22 1.89 -4.14 25.60
C ALA A 22 3.23 -4.83 25.87
N SER A 23 3.46 -5.31 27.10
CA SER A 23 4.76 -5.85 27.53
C SER A 23 4.93 -7.34 27.21
N GLN A 24 3.86 -8.14 27.18
CA GLN A 24 3.95 -9.60 27.09
C GLN A 24 3.41 -10.18 25.77
N ILE A 25 2.58 -9.44 25.04
CA ILE A 25 1.95 -9.93 23.81
C ILE A 25 2.42 -9.09 22.61
N GLU A 26 2.09 -7.80 22.59
CA GLU A 26 2.45 -6.90 21.50
C GLU A 26 3.98 -6.84 21.28
N SER A 27 4.76 -6.71 22.34
CA SER A 27 6.23 -6.64 22.27
C SER A 27 6.89 -7.88 21.67
N LYS A 28 6.23 -9.03 21.74
CA LYS A 28 6.72 -10.28 21.13
C LYS A 28 6.46 -10.36 19.63
N ASN A 29 5.60 -9.50 19.13
CA ASN A 29 5.16 -9.47 17.73
C ASN A 29 4.70 -10.84 17.20
N VAL A 30 3.93 -11.59 18.00
CA VAL A 30 3.36 -12.89 17.63
C VAL A 30 1.83 -12.85 17.79
N PRO A 31 1.09 -13.59 16.93
CA PRO A 31 -0.36 -13.66 17.03
C PRO A 31 -0.86 -14.22 18.37
N ALA A 32 -2.03 -13.74 18.80
CA ALA A 32 -2.67 -14.20 20.03
C ALA A 32 -4.20 -14.19 19.89
N VAL A 33 -4.87 -15.20 20.43
CA VAL A 33 -6.33 -15.32 20.46
C VAL A 33 -6.86 -14.96 21.84
N PHE A 34 -7.91 -14.16 21.88
CA PHE A 34 -8.65 -13.79 23.09
C PHE A 34 -10.05 -14.39 23.01
N ASN A 35 -10.27 -15.51 23.71
CA ASN A 35 -11.54 -16.22 23.69
C ASN A 35 -12.61 -15.39 24.42
N GLY A 36 -13.76 -15.23 23.77
CA GLY A 36 -14.90 -14.51 24.35
C GLY A 36 -14.68 -13.01 24.57
N CYS A 37 -13.70 -12.40 23.90
CA CYS A 37 -13.25 -11.01 24.07
C CYS A 37 -14.39 -9.97 23.97
N ILE A 38 -15.37 -10.23 23.12
CA ILE A 38 -16.40 -9.23 22.77
C ILE A 38 -17.82 -9.63 23.19
N LYS A 39 -17.95 -10.63 24.06
CA LYS A 39 -19.28 -11.12 24.49
C LYS A 39 -20.12 -10.06 25.23
N ASP A 40 -19.46 -9.06 25.83
CA ASP A 40 -20.12 -7.96 26.54
C ASP A 40 -20.51 -6.80 25.63
N TRP A 41 -20.17 -6.86 24.33
CA TRP A 41 -20.58 -5.81 23.40
C TRP A 41 -22.08 -5.84 23.12
N LYS A 42 -22.69 -4.67 22.98
CA LYS A 42 -24.07 -4.58 22.47
C LYS A 42 -24.17 -5.22 21.08
N ALA A 43 -23.16 -5.04 20.23
CA ALA A 43 -23.07 -5.65 18.90
C ALA A 43 -23.20 -7.18 18.94
N PHE A 44 -22.61 -7.85 19.94
CA PHE A 44 -22.67 -9.31 20.05
C PHE A 44 -24.11 -9.85 20.11
N VAL A 45 -25.02 -9.11 20.74
CA VAL A 45 -26.43 -9.45 20.85
C VAL A 45 -27.26 -8.84 19.71
N LYS A 46 -27.04 -7.54 19.45
CA LYS A 46 -27.88 -6.75 18.54
C LYS A 46 -27.61 -7.02 17.06
N TRP A 47 -26.38 -7.43 16.70
CA TRP A 47 -26.04 -7.71 15.30
C TRP A 47 -26.18 -9.19 14.94
N ASN A 48 -26.61 -10.04 15.89
CA ASN A 48 -26.80 -11.46 15.65
C ASN A 48 -27.93 -11.68 14.63
N PRO A 49 -27.66 -12.27 13.45
CA PRO A 49 -28.64 -12.47 12.40
C PRO A 49 -29.86 -13.28 12.84
N ALA A 50 -29.66 -14.24 13.77
CA ALA A 50 -30.76 -15.05 14.31
C ALA A 50 -31.73 -14.25 15.18
N ASN A 51 -31.36 -13.08 15.67
CA ASN A 51 -32.14 -12.23 16.57
C ASN A 51 -32.60 -10.91 15.92
N GLY A 52 -32.72 -10.87 14.60
CA GLY A 52 -33.09 -9.63 13.88
C GLY A 52 -31.93 -8.63 13.73
N GLY A 53 -30.68 -9.10 13.85
CA GLY A 53 -29.52 -8.23 13.79
C GLY A 53 -29.34 -7.51 12.46
N LEU A 54 -29.78 -8.12 11.36
CA LEU A 54 -29.77 -7.48 10.05
C LEU A 54 -30.74 -6.28 9.98
N ASP A 55 -31.93 -6.38 10.62
CA ASP A 55 -32.86 -5.26 10.69
C ASP A 55 -32.29 -4.12 11.53
N HIS A 56 -31.68 -4.43 12.68
CA HIS A 56 -31.01 -3.44 13.51
C HIS A 56 -29.89 -2.68 12.74
N LEU A 57 -29.04 -3.40 12.01
CA LEU A 57 -27.99 -2.80 11.20
C LEU A 57 -28.59 -1.90 10.10
N GLN A 58 -29.67 -2.34 9.45
CA GLN A 58 -30.37 -1.58 8.41
C GLN A 58 -31.01 -0.30 8.96
N GLU A 59 -31.62 -0.36 10.15
CA GLU A 59 -32.19 0.81 10.82
C GLU A 59 -31.12 1.85 11.21
N ARG A 60 -29.95 1.39 11.65
CA ARG A 60 -28.90 2.27 12.16
C ARG A 60 -28.13 3.01 11.04
N VAL A 61 -27.78 2.31 9.96
CA VAL A 61 -26.88 2.83 8.92
C VAL A 61 -27.31 2.47 7.50
N GLY A 62 -28.55 2.04 7.28
CA GLY A 62 -29.06 1.56 5.99
C GLY A 62 -28.98 2.58 4.86
N SER A 63 -29.05 3.88 5.16
CA SER A 63 -28.94 4.96 4.18
C SER A 63 -27.49 5.30 3.78
N SER A 64 -26.49 4.79 4.52
CA SER A 64 -25.08 5.03 4.22
C SER A 64 -24.69 4.36 2.91
N THR A 65 -23.96 5.06 2.05
CA THR A 65 -23.39 4.49 0.83
C THR A 65 -22.10 3.77 1.16
N VAL A 66 -21.98 2.51 0.77
CA VAL A 66 -20.81 1.67 0.99
C VAL A 66 -20.32 1.09 -0.33
N GLU A 67 -19.03 0.78 -0.41
CA GLU A 67 -18.46 0.05 -1.53
C GLU A 67 -18.50 -1.46 -1.22
N ALA A 68 -19.12 -2.23 -2.10
CA ALA A 68 -19.17 -3.68 -1.99
C ALA A 68 -18.49 -4.35 -3.18
N MET A 69 -17.92 -5.51 -2.94
CA MET A 69 -17.39 -6.39 -3.98
C MET A 69 -18.40 -7.44 -4.35
N LEU A 70 -18.60 -7.67 -5.65
CA LEU A 70 -19.52 -8.67 -6.19
C LEU A 70 -18.76 -9.79 -6.89
N SER A 71 -19.19 -11.04 -6.71
CA SER A 71 -18.74 -12.19 -7.47
C SER A 71 -19.89 -13.07 -7.88
N LYS A 72 -19.86 -13.59 -9.12
CA LYS A 72 -20.87 -14.53 -9.65
C LYS A 72 -20.42 -15.97 -9.63
N THR A 73 -19.12 -16.23 -9.56
CA THR A 73 -18.54 -17.55 -9.91
C THR A 73 -17.57 -18.14 -8.89
N ALA A 74 -17.10 -17.35 -7.93
CA ALA A 74 -16.08 -17.79 -6.97
C ALA A 74 -16.19 -17.04 -5.65
N PRO A 75 -15.58 -17.55 -4.56
CA PRO A 75 -15.41 -16.77 -3.33
C PRO A 75 -14.83 -15.40 -3.64
N VAL A 76 -15.39 -14.35 -3.02
CA VAL A 76 -14.90 -12.98 -3.21
C VAL A 76 -13.56 -12.84 -2.53
N PHE A 77 -12.57 -12.29 -3.25
CA PHE A 77 -11.23 -12.07 -2.71
C PHE A 77 -11.01 -10.58 -2.47
N TYR A 78 -10.73 -10.22 -1.24
CA TYR A 78 -10.20 -8.89 -0.95
C TYR A 78 -8.74 -8.83 -1.40
N GLY A 79 -8.39 -7.75 -2.12
CA GLY A 79 -7.03 -7.52 -2.65
C GLY A 79 -6.83 -7.87 -4.12
N ASP A 80 -7.72 -8.61 -4.76
CA ASP A 80 -7.71 -8.77 -6.21
C ASP A 80 -8.55 -7.69 -6.88
N ILE A 81 -7.89 -6.59 -7.24
CA ILE A 81 -8.54 -5.41 -7.84
C ILE A 81 -9.06 -5.69 -9.25
N ARG A 82 -8.57 -6.75 -9.91
CA ARG A 82 -8.83 -7.00 -11.33
C ARG A 82 -9.99 -7.95 -11.57
N SER A 83 -10.32 -8.81 -10.62
CA SER A 83 -11.27 -9.91 -10.82
C SER A 83 -12.65 -9.67 -10.20
N HIS A 84 -12.83 -8.61 -9.41
CA HIS A 84 -14.10 -8.32 -8.74
C HIS A 84 -14.67 -6.98 -9.13
N GLU A 85 -15.96 -7.01 -9.45
CA GLU A 85 -16.73 -5.79 -9.65
C GLU A 85 -16.94 -5.09 -8.30
N ARG A 86 -16.58 -3.81 -8.23
CA ARG A 86 -16.82 -2.95 -7.07
C ARG A 86 -17.99 -2.03 -7.37
N VAL A 87 -18.97 -2.03 -6.51
CA VAL A 87 -20.17 -1.24 -6.67
C VAL A 87 -20.45 -0.39 -5.45
N GLN A 88 -20.83 0.86 -5.70
CA GLN A 88 -21.36 1.75 -4.66
C GLN A 88 -22.85 1.50 -4.50
N LEU A 89 -23.29 1.16 -3.30
CA LEU A 89 -24.71 0.90 -3.02
C LEU A 89 -25.09 1.31 -1.59
N PRO A 90 -26.37 1.58 -1.34
CA PRO A 90 -26.84 1.78 0.03
C PRO A 90 -26.59 0.54 0.90
N PHE A 91 -26.21 0.73 2.15
CA PHE A 91 -26.00 -0.38 3.08
C PHE A 91 -27.28 -1.23 3.26
N SER A 92 -28.48 -0.62 3.17
CA SER A 92 -29.75 -1.33 3.15
C SER A 92 -29.84 -2.37 2.03
N THR A 93 -29.37 -2.03 0.83
CA THR A 93 -29.34 -2.96 -0.31
C THR A 93 -28.41 -4.14 -0.03
N PHE A 94 -27.25 -3.90 0.56
CA PHE A 94 -26.35 -4.96 1.00
C PHE A 94 -27.01 -5.89 2.02
N ILE A 95 -27.73 -5.33 3.00
CA ILE A 95 -28.48 -6.12 4.01
C ILE A 95 -29.58 -6.96 3.33
N ASP A 96 -30.26 -6.45 2.31
CA ASP A 96 -31.28 -7.20 1.58
C ASP A 96 -30.68 -8.43 0.86
N PHE A 97 -29.49 -8.32 0.28
CA PHE A 97 -28.72 -9.46 -0.25
C PHE A 97 -28.43 -10.50 0.85
N CYS A 98 -28.01 -10.06 2.03
CA CYS A 98 -27.74 -10.96 3.16
C CYS A 98 -29.03 -11.70 3.60
N LYS A 99 -30.15 -10.99 3.70
CA LYS A 99 -31.48 -11.58 4.05
C LYS A 99 -31.94 -12.58 3.01
N GLN A 100 -31.72 -12.30 1.74
CA GLN A 100 -32.09 -13.21 0.65
C GLN A 100 -31.25 -14.49 0.69
N SER A 101 -29.94 -14.40 0.90
CA SER A 101 -29.08 -15.58 1.04
C SER A 101 -29.52 -16.48 2.18
N MET A 102 -29.85 -15.93 3.34
CA MET A 102 -30.33 -16.70 4.49
C MET A 102 -31.63 -17.48 4.16
N ARG A 103 -32.57 -16.85 3.48
CA ARG A 103 -33.85 -17.51 3.08
C ARG A 103 -33.65 -18.68 2.12
N ASN A 104 -32.69 -18.54 1.19
CA ASN A 104 -32.37 -19.59 0.22
C ASN A 104 -31.73 -20.80 0.89
N THR A 105 -30.87 -20.57 1.92
CA THR A 105 -30.25 -21.65 2.69
C THR A 105 -31.27 -22.46 3.49
N ASP A 106 -32.24 -21.80 4.11
CA ASP A 106 -33.31 -22.46 4.87
C ASP A 106 -34.23 -23.28 3.96
N SER A 107 -34.43 -22.86 2.71
CA SER A 107 -35.31 -23.54 1.74
C SER A 107 -34.66 -24.79 1.12
N SER A 108 -33.33 -24.88 1.07
CA SER A 108 -32.59 -26.03 0.50
C SER A 108 -32.37 -27.18 1.49
N GLY A 109 -32.66 -26.99 2.78
CA GLY A 109 -32.58 -28.04 3.81
C GLY A 109 -33.74 -29.08 3.77
N GLY A 110 -34.71 -28.94 2.88
CA GLY A 110 -35.97 -29.69 2.90
C GLY A 110 -36.33 -30.55 1.69
N SER A 111 -35.43 -30.82 0.71
CA SER A 111 -35.81 -31.70 -0.40
C SER A 111 -34.63 -32.40 -1.07
N LEU A 112 -34.36 -33.63 -0.61
CA LEU A 112 -33.67 -34.65 -1.39
C LEU A 112 -34.78 -35.40 -2.19
N LEU A 113 -35.07 -34.99 -3.41
CA LEU A 113 -35.66 -35.83 -4.43
C LEU A 113 -35.24 -35.38 -5.82
N GLN A 114 -34.69 -36.37 -6.51
CA GLN A 114 -34.21 -36.36 -7.89
C GLN A 114 -35.21 -35.80 -8.89
N SER A 115 -34.78 -35.05 -9.89
CA SER A 115 -35.26 -35.23 -11.25
C SER A 115 -34.21 -34.81 -12.29
N GLU A 116 -33.90 -35.79 -13.11
CA GLU A 116 -33.09 -35.65 -14.34
C GLU A 116 -33.89 -35.01 -15.48
N ARG A 117 -33.13 -34.43 -16.45
CA ARG A 117 -33.44 -34.20 -17.89
C ARG A 117 -34.17 -32.88 -18.23
N HIS A 118 -33.74 -32.11 -19.20
CA HIS A 118 -33.39 -32.32 -20.60
C HIS A 118 -32.75 -31.02 -21.18
N HIS A 119 -31.88 -31.23 -22.15
CA HIS A 119 -31.44 -30.22 -23.15
C HIS A 119 -32.66 -29.76 -23.98
N ASP A 120 -32.74 -28.47 -24.34
CA ASP A 120 -32.74 -27.98 -25.73
C ASP A 120 -32.90 -26.46 -25.85
N ALA A 121 -32.18 -25.93 -26.86
CA ALA A 121 -32.48 -24.80 -27.74
C ALA A 121 -32.25 -23.35 -27.28
N VAL A 122 -31.26 -22.78 -27.98
CA VAL A 122 -30.93 -21.36 -28.23
C VAL A 122 -32.11 -20.55 -28.71
N THR A 123 -32.41 -19.38 -28.12
CA THR A 123 -32.91 -18.19 -28.84
C THR A 123 -32.47 -16.91 -28.14
N ASP A 124 -31.99 -15.97 -28.96
CA ASP A 124 -31.71 -14.56 -28.62
C ASP A 124 -32.92 -13.88 -27.97
N VAL A 125 -32.72 -13.15 -26.86
CA VAL A 125 -33.60 -12.04 -26.44
C VAL A 125 -32.84 -11.04 -25.54
N ASP A 126 -32.78 -9.83 -26.01
CA ASP A 126 -32.82 -8.48 -25.42
C ASP A 126 -32.26 -8.16 -24.02
N GLN A 127 -31.43 -7.12 -24.04
CA GLN A 127 -30.97 -6.30 -22.92
C GLN A 127 -32.13 -5.62 -22.17
N GLU A 128 -32.73 -6.30 -21.22
CA GLU A 128 -33.50 -5.65 -20.13
C GLU A 128 -33.91 -6.71 -19.12
N SER A 129 -32.99 -7.18 -18.28
CA SER A 129 -33.32 -7.90 -17.03
C SER A 129 -32.03 -8.24 -16.29
N MET A 130 -31.39 -7.27 -15.67
CA MET A 130 -30.23 -7.52 -14.81
C MET A 130 -30.57 -8.12 -13.42
N LEU A 131 -31.76 -8.63 -13.20
CA LEU A 131 -32.23 -9.14 -11.91
C LEU A 131 -32.98 -10.48 -11.97
N SER A 132 -32.72 -11.34 -12.95
CA SER A 132 -33.29 -12.71 -12.90
C SER A 132 -32.33 -13.72 -13.50
N GLY A 133 -31.57 -14.38 -12.65
CA GLY A 133 -30.77 -15.56 -12.98
C GLY A 133 -30.31 -16.25 -11.71
N ASP A 134 -30.68 -17.50 -11.57
CA ASP A 134 -30.53 -18.44 -10.45
C ASP A 134 -29.11 -18.71 -9.90
N VAL A 135 -28.19 -17.76 -9.93
CA VAL A 135 -26.87 -17.90 -9.33
C VAL A 135 -26.80 -17.01 -8.10
N PRO A 136 -26.56 -17.57 -6.90
CA PRO A 136 -26.41 -16.76 -5.70
C PRO A 136 -25.25 -15.77 -5.88
N GLN A 137 -25.56 -14.51 -5.93
CA GLN A 137 -24.59 -13.44 -6.02
C GLN A 137 -23.89 -13.30 -4.66
N GLN A 138 -22.59 -13.55 -4.62
CA GLN A 138 -21.78 -13.31 -3.44
C GLN A 138 -21.45 -11.83 -3.34
N ILE A 139 -21.67 -11.26 -2.17
CA ILE A 139 -21.37 -9.85 -1.90
C ILE A 139 -20.56 -9.74 -0.61
N TYR A 140 -19.53 -8.91 -0.67
CA TYR A 140 -18.61 -8.70 0.43
C TYR A 140 -18.33 -7.22 0.68
N LEU A 141 -18.53 -6.78 1.92
CA LEU A 141 -18.06 -5.52 2.44
C LEU A 141 -16.72 -5.73 3.12
N ALA A 142 -15.67 -5.15 2.57
CA ALA A 142 -14.34 -5.19 3.13
C ALA A 142 -13.92 -3.80 3.60
N GLN A 143 -13.44 -3.71 4.84
CA GLN A 143 -12.82 -2.52 5.39
C GLN A 143 -13.70 -1.25 5.33
N VAL A 144 -14.99 -1.36 5.67
CA VAL A 144 -15.86 -0.17 5.71
C VAL A 144 -15.73 0.55 7.04
N PRO A 145 -15.29 1.84 7.07
CA PRO A 145 -14.97 2.53 8.31
C PRO A 145 -16.18 2.78 9.22
N ILE A 146 -16.04 2.38 10.49
CA ILE A 146 -16.87 2.80 11.62
C ILE A 146 -16.22 3.98 12.34
N MET A 147 -14.88 4.04 12.32
CA MET A 147 -14.07 5.16 12.82
C MET A 147 -12.78 5.23 12.00
N ASN A 148 -12.36 6.44 11.66
CA ASN A 148 -11.07 6.71 11.02
C ASN A 148 -10.50 8.00 11.63
N SER A 149 -9.28 7.94 12.20
CA SER A 149 -8.64 9.09 12.84
C SER A 149 -8.07 10.10 11.84
N GLU A 150 -7.68 9.62 10.64
CA GLU A 150 -7.03 10.44 9.61
C GLU A 150 -8.05 11.10 8.67
N ASP A 151 -9.18 10.45 8.40
CA ASP A 151 -10.20 10.94 7.48
C ASP A 151 -11.61 10.77 8.07
N ARG A 152 -12.03 11.76 8.85
CA ARG A 152 -13.35 11.74 9.50
C ARG A 152 -14.51 11.94 8.53
N GLU A 153 -14.27 12.52 7.36
CA GLU A 153 -15.33 12.77 6.37
C GLU A 153 -15.73 11.50 5.62
N ARG A 154 -14.89 10.47 5.64
CA ARG A 154 -15.13 9.17 4.99
C ARG A 154 -15.57 8.06 5.92
N VAL A 155 -16.21 8.39 7.04
CA VAL A 155 -16.72 7.40 7.99
C VAL A 155 -18.19 7.10 7.68
N GLN A 156 -18.43 6.02 6.90
CA GLN A 156 -19.76 5.66 6.44
C GLN A 156 -20.65 5.07 7.53
N LEU A 157 -20.06 4.34 8.49
CA LEU A 157 -20.79 3.53 9.45
C LEU A 157 -20.63 4.02 10.91
N GLU A 158 -20.42 5.31 11.13
CA GLU A 158 -20.23 5.90 12.47
C GLU A 158 -21.38 5.56 13.43
N GLY A 159 -22.61 5.45 12.92
CA GLY A 159 -23.79 5.08 13.70
C GLY A 159 -23.69 3.70 14.39
N LEU A 160 -22.76 2.83 13.97
CA LEU A 160 -22.52 1.54 14.61
C LEU A 160 -21.55 1.62 15.79
N ARG A 161 -20.85 2.75 15.98
CA ARG A 161 -19.81 2.90 17.01
C ARG A 161 -20.34 2.69 18.44
N GLU A 162 -21.60 3.04 18.70
CA GLU A 162 -22.23 2.90 20.01
C GLU A 162 -22.48 1.45 20.45
N ASP A 163 -22.52 0.51 19.51
CA ASP A 163 -22.72 -0.91 19.78
C ASP A 163 -21.40 -1.65 20.02
N ILE A 164 -20.25 -1.00 19.76
CA ILE A 164 -18.90 -1.56 19.86
C ILE A 164 -18.18 -0.91 21.04
N GLN A 165 -17.49 -1.73 21.83
CA GLN A 165 -16.56 -1.25 22.86
C GLN A 165 -15.12 -1.54 22.41
N THR A 166 -14.23 -0.59 22.63
CA THR A 166 -12.81 -0.84 22.44
C THR A 166 -12.37 -1.87 23.51
N PRO A 167 -11.72 -2.99 23.10
CA PRO A 167 -11.20 -3.94 24.07
C PRO A 167 -10.32 -3.26 25.12
N THR A 168 -10.48 -3.61 26.40
CA THR A 168 -9.81 -2.91 27.52
C THR A 168 -8.30 -2.86 27.37
N PHE A 169 -7.69 -3.89 26.82
CA PHE A 169 -6.25 -3.95 26.58
C PHE A 169 -5.77 -2.99 25.48
N LEU A 170 -6.69 -2.38 24.70
CA LEU A 170 -6.39 -1.35 23.70
C LEU A 170 -6.68 0.07 24.17
N GLU A 171 -7.16 0.29 25.40
CA GLU A 171 -7.56 1.63 25.91
C GLU A 171 -6.44 2.67 25.84
N THR A 172 -5.19 2.23 25.91
CA THR A 172 -4.01 3.13 25.85
C THR A 172 -3.47 3.31 24.42
N LYS A 173 -4.10 2.68 23.42
CA LYS A 173 -3.66 2.76 22.03
C LYS A 173 -4.36 3.88 21.27
N GLU A 174 -3.60 4.59 20.48
CA GLU A 174 -4.13 5.52 19.50
C GLU A 174 -4.58 4.73 18.26
N LEU A 175 -5.90 4.55 18.13
CA LEU A 175 -6.47 3.77 17.04
C LEU A 175 -6.45 4.59 15.74
N ALA A 176 -5.92 4.00 14.67
CA ALA A 176 -5.97 4.56 13.32
C ALA A 176 -7.38 4.41 12.72
N SER A 177 -7.97 3.20 12.83
CA SER A 177 -9.33 2.95 12.33
C SER A 177 -10.01 1.77 13.03
N ILE A 178 -11.35 1.76 12.94
CA ILE A 178 -12.22 0.63 13.28
C ILE A 178 -13.06 0.37 12.03
N ASN A 179 -13.04 -0.86 11.50
CA ASN A 179 -13.71 -1.18 10.25
C ASN A 179 -14.64 -2.38 10.40
N LEU A 180 -15.75 -2.34 9.66
CA LEU A 180 -16.67 -3.46 9.47
C LEU A 180 -16.22 -4.32 8.30
N TRP A 181 -16.33 -5.64 8.49
CA TRP A 181 -16.15 -6.67 7.48
C TRP A 181 -17.39 -7.58 7.50
N MET A 182 -18.08 -7.69 6.39
CA MET A 182 -19.32 -8.45 6.33
C MET A 182 -19.51 -9.11 4.97
N ASN A 183 -19.92 -10.38 4.96
CA ASN A 183 -20.20 -11.17 3.77
C ASN A 183 -21.55 -11.91 3.91
N ASN A 184 -22.19 -12.20 2.79
CA ASN A 184 -23.45 -12.96 2.76
C ASN A 184 -23.27 -14.46 2.51
N ALA A 185 -22.09 -14.87 2.02
CA ALA A 185 -21.71 -16.23 1.68
C ALA A 185 -20.21 -16.40 1.86
N GLN A 186 -19.67 -17.57 1.57
CA GLN A 186 -18.24 -17.82 1.67
C GLN A 186 -17.43 -16.74 0.99
N SER A 187 -16.47 -16.16 1.70
CA SER A 187 -15.60 -15.13 1.18
C SER A 187 -14.17 -15.31 1.68
N ARG A 188 -13.24 -14.82 0.90
CA ARG A 188 -11.81 -14.88 1.24
C ARG A 188 -11.16 -13.50 1.08
N SER A 189 -10.39 -13.11 2.08
CA SER A 189 -9.34 -12.11 1.91
C SER A 189 -8.06 -12.83 1.54
N SER A 190 -7.47 -12.50 0.36
CA SER A 190 -6.25 -13.11 -0.13
C SER A 190 -5.08 -12.91 0.83
N THR A 191 -4.04 -13.73 0.69
CA THR A 191 -2.85 -13.65 1.55
C THR A 191 -2.17 -12.28 1.40
N HIS A 192 -2.12 -11.53 2.49
CA HIS A 192 -1.52 -10.20 2.56
C HIS A 192 -1.00 -9.91 3.97
N TYR A 193 -0.26 -8.82 4.13
CA TYR A 193 0.09 -8.26 5.44
C TYR A 193 -0.42 -6.83 5.54
N ASP A 194 -0.71 -6.39 6.77
CA ASP A 194 -1.08 -5.02 7.07
C ASP A 194 0.09 -4.23 7.67
N PRO A 195 0.21 -2.91 7.36
CA PRO A 195 1.19 -2.02 7.98
C PRO A 195 0.70 -1.48 9.34
N HIS A 196 -0.17 -2.21 10.00
CA HIS A 196 -0.75 -1.90 11.30
C HIS A 196 -0.84 -3.15 12.16
N HIS A 197 -0.73 -2.98 13.47
CA HIS A 197 -1.27 -3.97 14.39
C HIS A 197 -2.79 -4.04 14.22
N ASN A 198 -3.33 -5.24 14.34
CA ASN A 198 -4.72 -5.53 14.06
C ASN A 198 -5.32 -6.44 15.14
N VAL A 199 -6.50 -6.10 15.66
CA VAL A 199 -7.33 -7.01 16.43
C VAL A 199 -8.61 -7.26 15.65
N LEU A 200 -8.75 -8.47 15.10
CA LEU A 200 -9.92 -8.94 14.38
C LEU A 200 -10.90 -9.60 15.35
N CYS A 201 -12.09 -9.03 15.50
CA CYS A 201 -13.17 -9.49 16.38
C CYS A 201 -14.33 -10.08 15.56
N VAL A 202 -14.73 -11.32 15.82
CA VAL A 202 -15.85 -11.96 15.15
C VAL A 202 -17.13 -11.72 15.96
N VAL A 203 -18.06 -10.92 15.38
CA VAL A 203 -19.33 -10.59 16.05
C VAL A 203 -20.38 -11.67 15.80
N ALA A 204 -20.48 -12.19 14.57
CA ALA A 204 -21.38 -13.27 14.18
C ALA A 204 -20.71 -14.14 13.12
N GLY A 205 -21.08 -15.41 13.06
CA GLY A 205 -20.50 -16.40 12.14
C GLY A 205 -19.14 -16.93 12.63
N SER A 206 -18.30 -17.35 11.70
CA SER A 206 -16.95 -17.85 11.97
C SER A 206 -15.96 -17.44 10.88
N LYS A 207 -14.68 -17.29 11.27
CA LYS A 207 -13.59 -17.03 10.35
C LYS A 207 -12.44 -18.00 10.61
N GLN A 208 -11.89 -18.55 9.53
CA GLN A 208 -10.65 -19.30 9.57
C GLN A 208 -9.53 -18.36 9.12
N VAL A 209 -8.50 -18.22 9.94
CA VAL A 209 -7.35 -17.39 9.63
C VAL A 209 -6.11 -18.27 9.54
N VAL A 210 -5.38 -18.13 8.44
CA VAL A 210 -4.04 -18.72 8.28
C VAL A 210 -3.04 -17.59 8.34
N LEU A 211 -1.99 -17.77 9.17
CA LEU A 211 -1.00 -16.73 9.45
C LEU A 211 0.40 -17.24 9.15
N TRP A 212 1.24 -16.35 8.66
CA TRP A 212 2.66 -16.60 8.43
C TRP A 212 3.49 -15.48 9.03
N PRO A 213 4.60 -15.80 9.71
CA PRO A 213 5.51 -14.77 10.22
C PRO A 213 6.14 -13.98 9.07
N PRO A 214 6.60 -12.74 9.31
CA PRO A 214 7.31 -11.96 8.30
C PRO A 214 8.50 -12.69 7.65
N SER A 215 9.16 -13.59 8.38
CA SER A 215 10.24 -14.44 7.89
C SER A 215 9.82 -15.44 6.80
N ALA A 216 8.52 -15.75 6.68
CA ALA A 216 8.00 -16.62 5.62
C ALA A 216 7.79 -15.86 4.28
N SER A 217 7.99 -14.56 4.23
CA SER A 217 7.86 -13.72 3.03
C SER A 217 8.52 -14.33 1.77
N PRO A 218 9.72 -14.94 1.83
CA PRO A 218 10.34 -15.59 0.67
C PRO A 218 9.52 -16.70 0.02
N PHE A 219 8.63 -17.32 0.78
CA PHE A 219 7.79 -18.44 0.33
C PHE A 219 6.40 -17.99 -0.13
N LEU A 220 6.04 -16.73 0.16
CA LEU A 220 4.74 -16.14 -0.14
C LEU A 220 4.77 -15.23 -1.37
N TYR A 221 5.93 -14.96 -1.94
CA TYR A 221 6.12 -14.17 -3.16
C TYR A 221 5.28 -12.88 -3.14
N PRO A 222 5.59 -11.91 -2.29
CA PRO A 222 4.86 -10.63 -2.27
C PRO A 222 4.84 -9.97 -3.64
N MET A 223 3.74 -9.30 -3.95
CA MET A 223 3.62 -8.53 -5.18
C MET A 223 4.63 -7.37 -5.19
N PRO A 224 4.97 -6.85 -6.38
CA PRO A 224 5.91 -5.72 -6.51
C PRO A 224 5.49 -4.51 -5.68
N VAL A 225 6.47 -3.86 -5.03
CA VAL A 225 6.24 -2.76 -4.07
C VAL A 225 5.58 -1.52 -4.68
N TYR A 226 5.65 -1.36 -5.99
CA TYR A 226 5.07 -0.22 -6.72
C TYR A 226 3.63 -0.45 -7.20
N GLY A 227 3.00 -1.57 -6.86
CA GLY A 227 1.61 -1.86 -7.19
C GLY A 227 0.66 -1.53 -6.03
N GLU A 228 -0.61 -1.28 -6.35
CA GLU A 228 -1.66 -1.02 -5.34
C GLU A 228 -1.83 -2.18 -4.34
N ALA A 229 -1.50 -3.41 -4.77
CA ALA A 229 -1.59 -4.62 -3.95
C ALA A 229 -0.20 -5.10 -3.47
N SER A 230 0.75 -4.21 -3.26
CA SER A 230 2.15 -4.53 -2.93
C SER A 230 2.33 -5.33 -1.63
N ASN A 231 1.36 -5.28 -0.73
CA ASN A 231 1.32 -6.07 0.50
C ASN A 231 0.68 -7.46 0.33
N HIS A 232 0.26 -7.83 -0.89
CA HIS A 232 -0.37 -9.11 -1.17
C HIS A 232 0.62 -10.14 -1.72
N SER A 233 0.31 -11.42 -1.50
CA SER A 233 1.00 -12.54 -2.13
C SER A 233 0.60 -12.64 -3.61
N SER A 234 1.57 -12.97 -4.47
CA SER A 234 1.32 -13.29 -5.88
C SER A 234 0.73 -14.69 -6.08
N ILE A 235 0.62 -15.48 -5.01
CA ILE A 235 0.23 -16.89 -5.08
C ILE A 235 -1.20 -17.07 -4.56
N ALA A 236 -2.02 -17.79 -5.33
CA ALA A 236 -3.24 -18.39 -4.83
C ALA A 236 -2.88 -19.66 -4.03
N LEU A 237 -2.73 -19.54 -2.70
CA LEU A 237 -2.24 -20.65 -1.85
C LEU A 237 -3.18 -21.86 -1.80
N GLU A 238 -4.40 -21.73 -2.29
CA GLU A 238 -5.36 -22.84 -2.43
C GLU A 238 -5.00 -23.82 -3.55
N ASN A 239 -4.41 -23.29 -4.61
CA ASN A 239 -4.00 -24.06 -5.77
C ASN A 239 -2.71 -23.46 -6.36
N PRO A 240 -1.60 -23.55 -5.64
CA PRO A 240 -0.36 -22.88 -6.01
C PRO A 240 0.27 -23.55 -7.24
N ASP A 241 0.63 -22.74 -8.23
CA ASP A 241 1.47 -23.20 -9.34
C ASP A 241 2.93 -23.32 -8.87
N PHE A 242 3.31 -24.51 -8.48
CA PHE A 242 4.67 -24.78 -8.02
C PHE A 242 5.72 -24.78 -9.13
N SER A 243 5.33 -24.76 -10.41
CA SER A 243 6.27 -24.57 -11.51
C SER A 243 6.71 -23.12 -11.60
N LEU A 244 5.79 -22.20 -11.32
CA LEU A 244 6.03 -20.76 -11.30
C LEU A 244 6.56 -20.30 -9.93
N TYR A 245 6.07 -20.92 -8.84
CA TYR A 245 6.39 -20.55 -7.45
C TYR A 245 6.95 -21.74 -6.66
N PRO A 246 8.15 -22.26 -7.01
CA PRO A 246 8.67 -23.52 -6.45
C PRO A 246 8.87 -23.49 -4.94
N ARG A 247 9.21 -22.33 -4.34
CA ARG A 247 9.41 -22.18 -2.90
C ARG A 247 8.09 -22.13 -2.11
N ALA A 248 6.95 -21.91 -2.77
CA ALA A 248 5.65 -21.88 -2.11
C ALA A 248 5.34 -23.19 -1.36
N LYS A 249 5.93 -24.31 -1.76
CA LYS A 249 5.83 -25.58 -1.03
C LYS A 249 6.24 -25.47 0.45
N CYS A 250 7.24 -24.62 0.74
CA CYS A 250 7.75 -24.43 2.09
C CYS A 250 6.85 -23.50 2.93
N SER A 251 5.90 -22.78 2.34
CA SER A 251 5.07 -21.85 3.09
C SER A 251 4.22 -22.55 4.16
N MET A 252 3.79 -23.79 3.87
CA MET A 252 2.95 -24.55 4.80
C MET A 252 3.67 -24.90 6.11
N ASP A 253 5.00 -25.06 6.08
CA ASP A 253 5.79 -25.38 7.28
C ASP A 253 5.84 -24.21 8.28
N TYR A 254 5.57 -22.99 7.82
CA TYR A 254 5.53 -21.76 8.61
C TYR A 254 4.13 -21.29 8.93
N SER A 255 3.10 -21.95 8.38
CA SER A 255 1.72 -21.52 8.54
C SER A 255 1.17 -21.87 9.91
N GLN A 256 0.38 -20.96 10.48
CA GLN A 256 -0.38 -21.17 11.70
C GLN A 256 -1.85 -20.97 11.40
N LYS A 257 -2.69 -21.93 11.73
CA LYS A 257 -4.12 -21.89 11.43
C LYS A 257 -4.95 -21.75 12.71
N VAL A 258 -5.92 -20.85 12.67
CA VAL A 258 -6.85 -20.63 13.76
C VAL A 258 -8.27 -20.46 13.24
N ILE A 259 -9.24 -20.99 13.99
CA ILE A 259 -10.67 -20.74 13.77
C ILE A 259 -11.16 -19.85 14.91
N LEU A 260 -11.82 -18.76 14.53
CA LEU A 260 -12.47 -17.80 15.41
C LEU A 260 -13.96 -17.96 15.31
N HIS A 261 -14.63 -18.05 16.44
CA HIS A 261 -16.08 -18.08 16.53
C HIS A 261 -16.62 -16.74 17.03
N ALA A 262 -17.92 -16.53 16.88
CA ALA A 262 -18.56 -15.35 17.43
C ALA A 262 -18.22 -15.16 18.93
N GLY A 263 -17.73 -13.97 19.26
CA GLY A 263 -17.23 -13.61 20.58
C GLY A 263 -15.71 -13.58 20.70
N ASP A 264 -14.96 -14.23 19.82
CA ASP A 264 -13.50 -14.29 19.85
C ASP A 264 -12.82 -13.12 19.15
N ALA A 265 -11.60 -12.83 19.54
CA ALA A 265 -10.74 -11.87 18.88
C ALA A 265 -9.34 -12.46 18.63
N LEU A 266 -8.71 -12.03 17.53
CA LEU A 266 -7.35 -12.40 17.13
C LEU A 266 -6.49 -11.15 16.99
N PHE A 267 -5.40 -11.10 17.73
CA PHE A 267 -4.33 -10.15 17.49
C PHE A 267 -3.46 -10.63 16.33
N ILE A 268 -3.37 -9.83 15.29
CA ILE A 268 -2.48 -10.03 14.13
C ILE A 268 -1.45 -8.91 14.20
N PRO A 269 -0.18 -9.21 14.50
CA PRO A 269 0.85 -8.19 14.54
C PRO A 269 1.12 -7.60 13.16
N GLU A 270 1.57 -6.36 13.15
CA GLU A 270 2.05 -5.67 11.95
C GLU A 270 3.07 -6.53 11.19
N GLY A 271 2.91 -6.60 9.86
CA GLY A 271 3.81 -7.34 8.98
C GLY A 271 3.57 -8.86 8.92
N TRP A 272 2.69 -9.42 9.75
CA TRP A 272 2.31 -10.82 9.65
C TRP A 272 1.40 -11.03 8.44
N PHE A 273 1.82 -11.93 7.54
CA PHE A 273 0.96 -12.35 6.45
C PHE A 273 -0.21 -13.13 6.99
N HIS A 274 -1.39 -12.88 6.43
CA HIS A 274 -2.59 -13.61 6.82
C HIS A 274 -3.55 -13.75 5.64
N GLN A 275 -4.27 -14.86 5.64
CA GLN A 275 -5.41 -15.14 4.79
C GLN A 275 -6.61 -15.37 5.67
N VAL A 276 -7.75 -14.79 5.32
CA VAL A 276 -8.98 -14.92 6.11
C VAL A 276 -10.08 -15.51 5.25
N ASP A 277 -10.52 -16.69 5.61
CA ASP A 277 -11.69 -17.33 5.04
C ASP A 277 -12.87 -17.13 5.97
N SER A 278 -14.00 -16.69 5.43
CA SER A 278 -15.26 -16.57 6.14
C SER A 278 -16.21 -17.62 5.59
N ASP A 279 -16.89 -18.30 6.50
CA ASP A 279 -18.01 -19.18 6.12
C ASP A 279 -19.21 -18.34 5.66
N ASP A 280 -20.42 -18.86 5.76
CA ASP A 280 -21.65 -18.17 5.40
C ASP A 280 -21.72 -16.74 5.97
N LEU A 281 -22.87 -16.19 6.22
CA LEU A 281 -23.01 -14.84 6.75
C LEU A 281 -22.13 -14.61 7.99
N THR A 282 -21.10 -13.79 7.85
CA THR A 282 -20.17 -13.45 8.92
C THR A 282 -20.07 -11.93 9.09
N ILE A 283 -20.07 -11.48 10.33
CA ILE A 283 -19.91 -10.07 10.72
C ILE A 283 -18.70 -9.98 11.63
N ALA A 284 -17.74 -9.16 11.25
CA ALA A 284 -16.52 -8.91 12.04
C ALA A 284 -16.18 -7.44 12.09
N VAL A 285 -15.46 -7.06 13.13
CA VAL A 285 -14.93 -5.70 13.33
C VAL A 285 -13.46 -5.83 13.63
N ASN A 286 -12.65 -4.97 13.01
CA ASN A 286 -11.25 -4.90 13.37
C ASN A 286 -10.84 -3.53 13.88
N PHE A 287 -9.79 -3.52 14.70
CA PHE A 287 -9.15 -2.34 15.27
C PHE A 287 -7.73 -2.27 14.74
N TRP A 288 -7.37 -1.18 14.10
CA TRP A 288 -6.01 -0.92 13.62
C TRP A 288 -5.33 0.19 14.41
N TRP A 289 -4.07 -0.01 14.73
CA TRP A 289 -3.20 1.02 15.29
C TRP A 289 -1.76 0.83 14.81
N ARG A 290 -0.98 1.90 14.85
CA ARG A 290 0.44 1.84 14.51
C ARG A 290 1.24 1.23 15.65
N SER A 291 2.21 0.38 15.33
CA SER A 291 3.15 -0.10 16.35
C SER A 291 4.02 1.04 16.87
N ASN A 292 4.59 0.87 18.06
CA ASN A 292 5.54 1.84 18.62
C ASN A 292 6.77 2.01 17.71
N ILE A 293 7.19 0.93 17.04
CA ILE A 293 8.30 0.97 16.07
C ILE A 293 7.91 1.84 14.89
N MET A 294 6.72 1.63 14.30
CA MET A 294 6.23 2.43 13.17
C MET A 294 6.03 3.88 13.55
N SER A 295 5.43 4.16 14.71
CA SER A 295 5.23 5.53 15.17
C SER A 295 6.56 6.26 15.36
N ASN A 296 7.55 5.63 15.99
CA ASN A 296 8.88 6.20 16.16
C ASN A 296 9.62 6.35 14.82
N MET A 297 9.48 5.41 13.90
CA MET A 297 10.10 5.49 12.59
C MET A 297 9.50 6.59 11.72
N LEU A 298 8.17 6.78 11.76
CA LEU A 298 7.50 7.87 11.05
C LEU A 298 7.84 9.24 11.61
N GLU A 299 8.13 9.34 12.91
CA GLU A 299 8.58 10.57 13.54
C GLU A 299 10.01 10.97 13.12
N HIS A 300 10.88 9.99 12.89
CA HIS A 300 12.31 10.20 12.59
C HIS A 300 12.72 9.82 11.18
N MET A 301 11.90 9.08 10.45
CA MET A 301 12.16 8.61 9.08
C MET A 301 10.89 8.76 8.26
N ASP A 302 11.01 9.39 7.09
CA ASP A 302 9.89 9.41 6.15
C ASP A 302 9.52 7.99 5.65
N ALA A 303 8.30 7.86 5.14
CA ALA A 303 7.76 6.60 4.64
C ALA A 303 8.66 5.94 3.57
N TYR A 304 9.44 6.73 2.85
CA TYR A 304 10.40 6.28 1.86
C TYR A 304 11.49 5.39 2.48
N TYR A 305 12.12 5.82 3.57
CA TYR A 305 13.15 5.03 4.26
C TYR A 305 12.62 3.70 4.73
N LEU A 306 11.43 3.73 5.34
CA LEU A 306 10.82 2.53 5.88
C LEU A 306 10.54 1.50 4.80
N ARG A 307 9.90 1.90 3.69
CA ARG A 307 9.64 1.02 2.55
C ARG A 307 10.94 0.46 1.96
N ARG A 308 11.97 1.30 1.86
CA ARG A 308 13.28 0.88 1.32
C ARG A 308 14.00 -0.10 2.22
N ILE A 309 13.98 0.11 3.54
CA ILE A 309 14.58 -0.83 4.50
C ILE A 309 13.82 -2.15 4.46
N LEU A 310 12.49 -2.12 4.52
CA LEU A 310 11.65 -3.32 4.47
C LEU A 310 11.86 -4.06 3.15
N ARG A 311 11.88 -3.37 2.02
CA ARG A 311 12.17 -3.97 0.72
C ARG A 311 13.54 -4.66 0.71
N ARG A 312 14.61 -3.98 1.14
CA ARG A 312 15.96 -4.58 1.17
C ARG A 312 16.05 -5.78 2.10
N LEU A 313 15.38 -5.73 3.26
CA LEU A 313 15.33 -6.88 4.16
C LEU A 313 14.57 -8.04 3.51
N MET A 314 13.45 -7.77 2.87
CA MET A 314 12.67 -8.78 2.15
C MET A 314 13.46 -9.36 0.97
N ASP A 315 14.07 -8.52 0.12
CA ASP A 315 14.88 -8.95 -1.02
C ASP A 315 16.06 -9.82 -0.57
N LYS A 316 16.71 -9.46 0.56
CA LYS A 316 17.80 -10.22 1.16
C LYS A 316 17.34 -11.59 1.65
N GLU A 317 16.23 -11.65 2.37
CA GLU A 317 15.67 -12.92 2.88
C GLU A 317 15.13 -13.79 1.72
N MET A 318 14.56 -13.18 0.69
CA MET A 318 14.05 -13.91 -0.48
C MET A 318 15.16 -14.46 -1.39
N GLY A 319 16.42 -14.05 -1.19
CA GLY A 319 17.46 -14.36 -2.16
C GLY A 319 17.10 -13.92 -3.58
N LEU A 320 16.11 -13.00 -3.71
CA LEU A 320 15.68 -12.38 -4.94
C LEU A 320 16.58 -11.19 -5.26
N GLN A 321 17.86 -11.32 -4.97
CA GLN A 321 18.82 -10.46 -5.62
C GLN A 321 18.78 -10.86 -7.09
N GLY A 322 17.82 -10.29 -7.84
CA GLY A 322 18.00 -10.08 -9.25
C GLY A 322 19.40 -9.54 -9.40
N LYS A 323 20.12 -9.83 -10.47
CA LYS A 323 21.52 -9.45 -10.64
C LYS A 323 21.75 -8.08 -10.00
N ASP A 324 22.15 -8.10 -8.72
CA ASP A 324 22.63 -6.92 -8.05
C ASP A 324 23.77 -6.43 -8.94
N LEU A 325 23.62 -5.26 -9.52
CA LEU A 325 24.75 -4.57 -10.15
C LEU A 325 25.67 -4.25 -8.97
N LYS A 326 26.49 -5.23 -8.63
CA LYS A 326 27.46 -5.07 -7.56
C LYS A 326 28.45 -4.00 -8.03
N LEU A 327 28.76 -3.06 -7.17
CA LEU A 327 29.65 -1.95 -7.52
C LEU A 327 30.95 -2.40 -8.18
N HIS A 328 31.44 -3.61 -7.84
CA HIS A 328 32.67 -4.18 -8.43
C HIS A 328 32.46 -4.80 -9.83
N GLU A 329 31.22 -4.92 -10.29
CA GLU A 329 30.88 -5.40 -11.65
C GLU A 329 30.74 -4.24 -12.65
N LEU A 330 30.74 -2.98 -12.15
CA LEU A 330 30.73 -1.81 -13.00
C LEU A 330 32.08 -1.60 -13.67
N GLU A 331 32.04 -1.24 -14.95
CA GLU A 331 33.22 -0.76 -15.67
C GLU A 331 33.87 0.41 -14.90
N PRO A 332 35.20 0.50 -14.90
CA PRO A 332 35.95 1.52 -14.11
C PRO A 332 35.45 2.95 -14.32
N PHE A 333 35.09 3.31 -15.54
CA PHE A 333 34.58 4.64 -15.86
C PHE A 333 33.18 4.86 -15.24
N SER A 334 32.26 3.87 -15.33
CA SER A 334 30.96 3.93 -14.72
C SER A 334 31.02 4.01 -13.19
N LEU A 335 31.96 3.29 -12.59
CA LEU A 335 32.19 3.32 -11.14
C LEU A 335 32.74 4.70 -10.69
N GLN A 336 33.66 5.26 -11.42
CA GLN A 336 34.19 6.62 -11.14
C GLN A 336 33.07 7.65 -11.26
N ALA A 337 32.31 7.65 -12.34
CA ALA A 337 31.23 8.57 -12.58
C ALA A 337 30.10 8.44 -11.51
N LEU A 338 29.80 7.22 -11.06
CA LEU A 338 28.89 6.99 -9.93
C LEU A 338 29.41 7.66 -8.66
N HIS A 339 30.68 7.48 -8.32
CA HIS A 339 31.26 8.10 -7.12
C HIS A 339 31.30 9.63 -7.21
N GLU A 340 31.56 10.19 -8.39
CA GLU A 340 31.52 11.64 -8.62
C GLU A 340 30.09 12.19 -8.43
N LEU A 341 29.05 11.55 -8.99
CA LEU A 341 27.66 11.95 -8.77
C LEU A 341 27.25 11.87 -7.30
N VAL A 342 27.58 10.77 -6.61
CA VAL A 342 27.28 10.60 -5.19
C VAL A 342 27.97 11.69 -4.35
N SER A 343 29.25 12.01 -4.65
CA SER A 343 29.99 13.04 -3.96
C SER A 343 29.35 14.42 -4.16
N VAL A 344 29.00 14.80 -5.39
CA VAL A 344 28.39 16.08 -5.70
C VAL A 344 27.07 16.27 -4.96
N VAL A 345 26.26 15.19 -4.86
CA VAL A 345 24.99 15.24 -4.11
C VAL A 345 25.24 15.44 -2.62
N HIS A 346 26.17 14.69 -2.03
CA HIS A 346 26.50 14.80 -0.60
C HIS A 346 27.07 16.17 -0.26
N ASP A 347 27.94 16.72 -1.09
CA ASP A 347 28.54 18.03 -0.87
C ASP A 347 27.47 19.13 -0.87
N ARG A 348 26.49 19.05 -1.79
CA ARG A 348 25.38 20.02 -1.86
C ARG A 348 24.42 19.91 -0.67
N VAL A 349 24.08 18.70 -0.24
CA VAL A 349 23.23 18.48 0.93
C VAL A 349 23.91 19.01 2.20
N ASN A 350 25.20 18.74 2.40
CA ASN A 350 25.96 19.22 3.56
C ASN A 350 26.06 20.76 3.62
N ILE A 351 26.16 21.44 2.49
CA ILE A 351 26.18 22.92 2.43
C ILE A 351 24.82 23.47 2.86
N THR A 352 23.71 22.82 2.47
CA THR A 352 22.35 23.24 2.83
C THR A 352 22.11 23.11 4.34
N ASP A 353 22.55 22.00 4.95
CA ASP A 353 22.42 21.77 6.40
C ASP A 353 23.26 22.77 7.22
N GLN A 354 24.48 23.10 6.79
CA GLN A 354 25.31 24.10 7.47
C GLN A 354 24.71 25.52 7.41
N SER A 355 24.00 25.84 6.32
CA SER A 355 23.33 27.14 6.17
C SER A 355 22.12 27.27 7.10
N GLN A 356 21.47 26.18 7.45
CA GLN A 356 20.37 26.17 8.43
C GLN A 356 20.83 26.24 9.89
N CYS A 357 22.00 25.69 10.22
CA CYS A 357 22.57 25.76 11.57
C CYS A 357 23.07 27.16 11.98
N ILE A 358 23.37 28.05 11.05
CA ILE A 358 23.89 29.40 11.36
C ILE A 358 22.77 30.39 11.73
N GLN A 359 21.50 30.04 11.51
CA GLN A 359 20.33 30.91 11.80
C GLN A 359 19.67 30.69 13.17
N SER A 360 20.23 29.92 14.06
CA SER A 360 19.69 29.69 15.42
C SER A 360 20.38 30.49 16.51
N THR A 361 20.42 31.82 16.39
CA THR A 361 20.61 32.74 17.52
C THR A 361 19.43 33.72 17.55
N PRO A 362 18.77 33.94 18.68
CA PRO A 362 17.56 34.75 18.75
C PRO A 362 17.90 36.24 18.67
N PRO A 363 17.30 37.02 17.78
CA PRO A 363 17.31 38.46 17.90
C PRO A 363 16.05 38.96 18.59
N ASN A 364 16.24 39.88 19.50
CA ASN A 364 15.24 40.77 20.08
C ASN A 364 14.42 41.50 19.00
N ASP A 365 13.14 41.65 19.34
CA ASP A 365 12.13 42.54 18.82
C ASP A 365 12.46 43.52 17.70
N SER A 366 11.80 43.33 16.55
CA SER A 366 11.03 44.36 15.85
C SER A 366 10.28 43.77 14.65
N LYS A 367 8.98 44.10 14.56
CA LYS A 367 8.02 43.70 13.55
C LYS A 367 8.44 44.14 12.16
N VAL A 368 8.72 43.20 11.29
CA VAL A 368 8.51 43.35 9.84
C VAL A 368 8.05 41.99 9.30
N SER A 369 6.85 41.94 8.72
CA SER A 369 6.30 40.78 8.07
C SER A 369 7.06 40.53 6.78
N VAL A 370 7.98 39.56 6.79
CA VAL A 370 8.56 39.01 5.58
C VAL A 370 7.95 37.62 5.37
N LYS A 371 7.22 37.49 4.28
CA LYS A 371 6.74 36.20 3.78
C LYS A 371 7.96 35.33 3.56
N HIS A 372 8.10 34.26 4.34
CA HIS A 372 9.06 33.19 4.06
C HIS A 372 8.58 32.43 2.83
N GLU A 373 9.02 32.82 1.67
CA GLU A 373 9.21 31.90 0.55
C GLU A 373 10.38 31.00 0.94
N CYS A 374 10.09 29.77 1.23
CA CYS A 374 11.07 28.70 1.41
C CYS A 374 11.92 28.62 0.14
N ASP A 375 13.22 28.83 0.29
CA ASP A 375 14.19 28.95 -0.80
C ASP A 375 14.36 27.58 -1.49
N LYS A 376 13.46 27.23 -2.39
CA LYS A 376 13.49 26.04 -3.27
C LYS A 376 14.54 26.18 -4.39
N THR A 377 15.77 26.75 -4.16
CA THR A 377 16.35 27.24 -5.40
C THR A 377 17.81 27.61 -5.39
N LEU A 378 18.65 26.69 -5.05
CA LEU A 378 20.05 26.81 -5.56
C LEU A 378 20.19 26.24 -6.98
N THR A 379 19.37 25.27 -7.34
CA THR A 379 19.46 24.53 -8.61
C THR A 379 18.62 25.08 -9.75
N SER A 380 17.54 25.81 -9.46
CA SER A 380 16.65 26.37 -10.50
C SER A 380 17.26 27.51 -11.32
N LYS A 381 18.47 27.96 -10.96
CA LYS A 381 19.18 29.07 -11.65
C LYS A 381 20.28 28.61 -12.60
N LEU A 382 20.59 27.30 -12.66
CA LEU A 382 21.65 26.80 -13.53
C LEU A 382 21.09 26.43 -14.90
N PHE A 383 21.46 27.23 -15.92
CA PHE A 383 21.04 27.04 -17.30
C PHE A 383 22.20 26.77 -18.27
N PHE A 384 23.44 26.81 -17.77
CA PHE A 384 24.64 26.57 -18.56
C PHE A 384 25.33 25.29 -18.13
N LEU A 385 25.75 24.50 -19.11
CA LEU A 385 26.41 23.21 -18.86
C LEU A 385 27.70 23.36 -18.04
N GLU A 386 28.46 24.42 -18.30
CA GLU A 386 29.74 24.68 -17.58
C GLU A 386 29.56 24.98 -16.11
N ASP A 387 28.42 25.44 -15.70
CA ASP A 387 28.13 25.84 -14.31
C ASP A 387 27.55 24.72 -13.48
N ASP A 388 27.07 23.64 -14.12
CA ASP A 388 26.42 22.52 -13.44
C ASP A 388 27.28 21.24 -13.45
N PRO A 389 27.86 20.85 -12.31
CA PRO A 389 28.67 19.64 -12.22
C PRO A 389 27.89 18.35 -12.52
N VAL A 390 26.59 18.28 -12.17
CA VAL A 390 25.72 17.13 -12.47
C VAL A 390 25.50 17.02 -13.97
N ALA A 391 25.13 18.13 -14.61
CA ALA A 391 24.92 18.16 -16.05
C ALA A 391 26.21 17.79 -16.82
N LYS A 392 27.38 18.27 -16.37
CA LYS A 392 28.68 17.89 -16.95
C LYS A 392 28.93 16.40 -16.89
N ILE A 393 28.72 15.78 -15.73
CA ILE A 393 28.93 14.34 -15.56
C ILE A 393 27.97 13.57 -16.47
N LEU A 394 26.67 13.89 -16.43
CA LEU A 394 25.68 13.23 -17.26
C LEU A 394 25.96 13.38 -18.78
N TRP A 395 26.49 14.52 -19.19
CA TRP A 395 26.84 14.78 -20.59
C TRP A 395 27.89 13.82 -21.14
N THR A 396 28.82 13.37 -20.30
CA THR A 396 29.90 12.44 -20.71
C THR A 396 29.43 11.01 -20.91
N PHE A 397 28.21 10.66 -20.47
CA PHE A 397 27.71 9.29 -20.53
C PHE A 397 27.29 8.89 -21.94
N ASP A 398 27.72 7.72 -22.37
CA ASP A 398 27.07 6.96 -23.43
C ASP A 398 25.82 6.24 -22.86
N PRO A 399 24.92 5.73 -23.71
CA PRO A 399 23.68 5.09 -23.27
C PRO A 399 23.89 3.93 -22.28
N SER A 400 24.92 3.13 -22.47
CA SER A 400 25.24 1.97 -21.61
C SER A 400 25.74 2.43 -20.23
N THR A 401 26.64 3.41 -20.21
CA THR A 401 27.14 4.02 -18.97
C THR A 401 26.03 4.67 -18.18
N LEU A 402 25.13 5.43 -18.84
CA LEU A 402 23.97 6.04 -18.18
C LEU A 402 23.09 5.00 -17.48
N GLN A 403 22.72 3.94 -18.21
CA GLN A 403 21.88 2.87 -17.66
C GLN A 403 22.55 2.22 -16.45
N ASN A 404 23.83 1.85 -16.57
CA ASN A 404 24.58 1.19 -15.50
C ASN A 404 24.73 2.08 -14.26
N VAL A 405 25.06 3.35 -14.44
CA VAL A 405 25.22 4.31 -13.33
C VAL A 405 23.89 4.57 -12.63
N LEU A 406 22.82 4.86 -13.37
CA LEU A 406 21.51 5.15 -12.78
C LEU A 406 20.90 3.92 -12.12
N LEU A 407 21.04 2.71 -12.70
CA LEU A 407 20.60 1.48 -12.05
C LEU A 407 21.42 1.14 -10.81
N ALA A 408 22.75 1.38 -10.85
CA ALA A 408 23.60 1.21 -9.68
C ALA A 408 23.24 2.21 -8.55
N MET A 409 22.89 3.46 -8.90
CA MET A 409 22.37 4.43 -7.94
C MET A 409 21.02 3.99 -7.39
N ALA A 410 20.10 3.57 -8.26
CA ALA A 410 18.78 3.06 -7.87
C ALA A 410 18.89 1.92 -6.87
N HIS A 411 19.86 1.03 -7.07
CA HIS A 411 20.06 -0.13 -6.23
C HIS A 411 20.86 0.17 -4.95
N ASN A 412 22.01 0.84 -5.07
CA ASN A 412 22.93 1.00 -3.95
C ASN A 412 22.78 2.34 -3.21
N PHE A 413 22.34 3.40 -3.90
CA PHE A 413 22.22 4.77 -3.38
C PHE A 413 20.85 5.40 -3.69
N PRO A 414 19.72 4.70 -3.43
CA PRO A 414 18.39 5.16 -3.86
C PRO A 414 18.03 6.54 -3.28
N ARG A 415 18.45 6.82 -2.04
CA ARG A 415 18.22 8.13 -1.41
C ARG A 415 19.00 9.24 -2.09
N THR A 416 20.24 8.97 -2.50
CA THR A 416 21.06 9.89 -3.24
C THR A 416 20.48 10.15 -4.63
N LEU A 417 19.97 9.11 -5.30
CA LEU A 417 19.28 9.25 -6.57
C LEU A 417 18.01 10.10 -6.44
N GLU A 418 17.22 9.88 -5.40
CA GLU A 418 16.02 10.66 -5.12
C GLU A 418 16.38 12.13 -4.86
N ALA A 419 17.35 12.41 -4.00
CA ALA A 419 17.84 13.76 -3.74
C ALA A 419 18.32 14.45 -5.02
N LEU A 420 19.04 13.71 -5.87
CA LEU A 420 19.48 14.20 -7.17
C LEU A 420 18.29 14.61 -8.04
N MET A 421 17.31 13.75 -8.23
CA MET A 421 16.20 13.97 -9.19
C MET A 421 15.18 14.98 -8.68
N LEU A 422 14.78 14.92 -7.39
CA LEU A 422 13.71 15.75 -6.86
C LEU A 422 14.17 17.12 -6.36
N HIS A 423 15.45 17.25 -5.95
CA HIS A 423 15.89 18.45 -5.25
C HIS A 423 17.13 19.13 -5.85
N LEU A 424 17.98 18.38 -6.55
CA LEU A 424 19.27 18.90 -7.01
C LEU A 424 19.42 18.96 -8.53
N LEU A 425 18.50 18.36 -9.28
CA LEU A 425 18.52 18.39 -10.74
C LEU A 425 18.16 19.80 -11.24
N SER A 426 19.13 20.48 -11.83
CA SER A 426 18.95 21.80 -12.42
C SER A 426 18.17 21.72 -13.75
N PRO A 427 17.65 22.83 -14.28
CA PRO A 427 17.05 22.86 -15.61
C PRO A 427 17.98 22.32 -16.71
N VAL A 428 19.25 22.68 -16.72
CA VAL A 428 20.22 22.16 -17.69
C VAL A 428 20.51 20.68 -17.45
N GLY A 429 20.57 20.23 -16.18
CA GLY A 429 20.70 18.82 -15.84
C GLY A 429 19.53 17.98 -16.32
N ALA A 430 18.30 18.50 -16.20
CA ALA A 430 17.09 17.84 -16.69
C ALA A 430 17.07 17.75 -18.24
N GLU A 431 17.49 18.81 -18.94
CA GLU A 431 17.65 18.79 -20.41
C GLU A 431 18.68 17.75 -20.84
N VAL A 432 19.86 17.72 -20.20
CA VAL A 432 20.90 16.73 -20.50
C VAL A 432 20.38 15.30 -20.24
N LEU A 433 19.77 15.07 -19.08
CA LEU A 433 19.25 13.74 -18.71
C LEU A 433 18.19 13.24 -19.71
N THR A 434 17.26 14.10 -20.11
CA THR A 434 16.23 13.70 -21.08
C THR A 434 16.82 13.42 -22.48
N ARG A 435 17.81 14.18 -22.93
CA ARG A 435 18.53 13.85 -24.17
C ARG A 435 19.22 12.49 -24.08
N LYS A 436 19.83 12.19 -22.92
CA LYS A 436 20.46 10.90 -22.69
C LYS A 436 19.45 9.75 -22.63
N PHE A 437 18.25 9.99 -22.13
CA PHE A 437 17.16 9.02 -22.23
C PHE A 437 16.75 8.78 -23.67
N ASP A 438 16.63 9.83 -24.49
CA ASP A 438 16.38 9.69 -25.92
C ASP A 438 17.46 8.86 -26.63
N GLU A 439 18.75 9.05 -26.26
CA GLU A 439 19.87 8.21 -26.77
C GLU A 439 19.73 6.75 -26.34
N VAL A 440 19.36 6.48 -25.09
CA VAL A 440 19.07 5.10 -24.59
C VAL A 440 17.93 4.47 -25.40
N ASP A 441 16.86 5.21 -25.63
CA ASP A 441 15.67 4.72 -26.37
C ASP A 441 15.98 4.34 -27.81
N GLN A 442 16.94 5.04 -28.43
CA GLN A 442 17.39 4.78 -29.81
C GLN A 442 18.36 3.59 -29.92
N HIS A 443 19.11 3.28 -28.87
CA HIS A 443 20.18 2.29 -28.92
C HIS A 443 19.89 0.98 -28.18
N THR A 444 18.73 0.86 -27.53
CA THR A 444 18.36 -0.33 -26.76
C THR A 444 17.10 -0.99 -27.30
N THR A 445 16.95 -2.29 -27.03
CA THR A 445 15.72 -3.01 -27.36
C THR A 445 14.56 -2.53 -26.47
N GLU A 446 13.32 -2.76 -26.92
CA GLU A 446 12.14 -2.40 -26.12
C GLU A 446 12.14 -3.09 -24.74
N ASP A 447 12.53 -4.37 -24.69
CA ASP A 447 12.61 -5.13 -23.44
C ASP A 447 13.65 -4.57 -22.48
N ASP A 448 14.83 -4.21 -22.97
CA ASP A 448 15.92 -3.68 -22.15
C ASP A 448 15.60 -2.25 -21.68
N ARG A 449 14.97 -1.46 -22.54
CA ARG A 449 14.45 -0.13 -22.20
C ARG A 449 13.40 -0.21 -21.09
N ASN A 450 12.42 -1.10 -21.20
CA ASN A 450 11.39 -1.29 -20.18
C ASN A 450 12.00 -1.73 -18.85
N LYS A 451 12.97 -2.64 -18.85
CA LYS A 451 13.72 -3.05 -17.64
C LYS A 451 14.47 -1.88 -17.01
N PHE A 452 15.13 -1.07 -17.85
CA PHE A 452 15.85 0.11 -17.37
C PHE A 452 14.91 1.11 -16.68
N TYR A 453 13.83 1.53 -17.35
CA TYR A 453 12.90 2.50 -16.76
C TYR A 453 12.16 1.93 -15.55
N GLN A 454 11.80 0.67 -15.58
CA GLN A 454 11.23 0.00 -14.41
C GLN A 454 12.20 0.00 -13.22
N GLY A 455 13.48 -0.28 -13.44
CA GLY A 455 14.52 -0.24 -12.41
C GLY A 455 14.78 1.18 -11.90
N PHE A 456 14.87 2.15 -12.80
CA PHE A 456 15.11 3.54 -12.48
C PHE A 456 13.93 4.17 -11.72
N TYR A 457 12.73 4.19 -12.31
CA TYR A 457 11.55 4.78 -11.65
C TYR A 457 11.09 3.98 -10.44
N GLY A 458 11.26 2.66 -10.44
CA GLY A 458 11.00 1.82 -9.27
C GLY A 458 11.90 2.12 -8.06
N ALA A 459 12.93 2.98 -8.25
CA ALA A 459 13.74 3.49 -7.16
C ALA A 459 13.07 4.57 -6.32
N PHE A 460 12.07 5.25 -6.83
CA PHE A 460 11.39 6.36 -6.18
C PHE A 460 10.14 5.88 -5.45
N ASP A 461 9.81 6.55 -4.37
CA ASP A 461 8.58 6.31 -3.63
C ASP A 461 7.37 6.78 -4.43
N ASP A 462 7.50 7.96 -5.04
CA ASP A 462 6.58 8.51 -6.02
C ASP A 462 7.28 8.67 -7.37
N GLN A 463 7.07 7.71 -8.26
CA GLN A 463 7.64 7.73 -9.60
C GLN A 463 7.11 8.88 -10.46
N PHE A 464 5.85 9.34 -10.22
CA PHE A 464 5.28 10.47 -10.94
C PHE A 464 5.93 11.77 -10.49
N ALA A 465 6.22 11.95 -9.19
CA ALA A 465 6.96 13.11 -8.69
C ALA A 465 8.36 13.19 -9.32
N ALA A 466 9.05 12.06 -9.48
CA ALA A 466 10.35 12.04 -10.15
C ALA A 466 10.25 12.39 -11.64
N MET A 467 9.24 11.86 -12.32
CA MET A 467 8.97 12.18 -13.74
C MET A 467 8.62 13.66 -13.90
N ASP A 468 7.72 14.17 -13.07
CA ASP A 468 7.32 15.59 -13.09
C ASP A 468 8.49 16.53 -12.80
N ALA A 469 9.38 16.18 -11.85
CA ALA A 469 10.56 16.98 -11.56
C ALA A 469 11.51 17.09 -12.78
N ILE A 470 11.72 15.98 -13.49
CA ILE A 470 12.56 15.95 -14.70
C ILE A 470 11.88 16.76 -15.81
N LEU A 471 10.58 16.54 -16.07
CA LEU A 471 9.86 17.25 -17.14
C LEU A 471 9.73 18.75 -16.87
N ASN A 472 9.41 19.15 -15.63
CA ASN A 472 9.35 20.55 -15.23
C ASN A 472 10.73 21.24 -15.35
N GLY A 473 11.80 20.54 -14.99
CA GLY A 473 13.16 21.04 -15.20
C GLY A 473 13.47 21.29 -16.68
N LYS A 474 13.12 20.33 -17.54
CA LYS A 474 13.24 20.47 -19.02
C LYS A 474 12.43 21.63 -19.57
N GLU A 475 11.19 21.80 -19.12
CA GLU A 475 10.32 22.89 -19.55
C GLU A 475 10.91 24.26 -19.14
N LEU A 476 11.41 24.38 -17.92
CA LEU A 476 12.08 25.58 -17.45
C LEU A 476 13.32 25.92 -18.30
N PHE A 477 14.12 24.90 -18.64
CA PHE A 477 15.27 25.08 -19.53
C PHE A 477 14.82 25.60 -20.92
N ALA A 478 13.83 24.95 -21.52
CA ALA A 478 13.31 25.34 -22.84
C ALA A 478 12.75 26.78 -22.83
N LEU A 479 12.00 27.13 -21.78
CA LEU A 479 11.48 28.49 -21.64
C LEU A 479 12.59 29.55 -21.52
N GLN A 480 13.64 29.28 -20.73
CA GLN A 480 14.75 30.18 -20.57
C GLN A 480 15.57 30.30 -21.89
N ALA A 481 15.87 29.17 -22.52
CA ALA A 481 16.56 29.15 -23.82
C ALA A 481 15.80 29.92 -24.89
N PHE A 482 14.46 29.85 -24.88
CA PHE A 482 13.62 30.63 -25.76
C PHE A 482 13.70 32.14 -25.46
N LYS A 483 13.62 32.55 -24.19
CA LYS A 483 13.78 33.96 -23.76
C LYS A 483 15.15 34.52 -24.16
N ASP A 484 16.21 33.78 -23.91
CA ASP A 484 17.58 34.18 -24.26
C ASP A 484 17.76 34.33 -25.75
N SER A 485 17.12 33.43 -26.54
CA SER A 485 17.13 33.54 -28.01
C SER A 485 16.40 34.78 -28.52
N LEU A 486 15.24 35.12 -27.95
CA LEU A 486 14.49 36.31 -28.30
C LEU A 486 15.27 37.59 -27.96
N ASP A 487 15.88 37.65 -26.80
CA ASP A 487 16.70 38.79 -26.40
C ASP A 487 17.94 38.94 -27.33
N LYS A 488 18.68 37.84 -27.52
CA LYS A 488 19.94 37.84 -28.27
C LYS A 488 19.73 38.15 -29.76
N PHE A 489 18.71 37.61 -30.41
CA PHE A 489 18.53 37.71 -31.87
C PHE A 489 17.52 38.73 -32.29
N LEU A 490 16.56 39.10 -31.45
CA LEU A 490 15.48 40.02 -31.76
C LEU A 490 15.43 41.27 -30.85
N GLY A 491 16.24 41.30 -29.79
CA GLY A 491 16.26 42.39 -28.81
C GLY A 491 14.96 42.49 -28.01
N VAL A 492 14.19 41.38 -27.92
CA VAL A 492 12.91 41.33 -27.20
C VAL A 492 13.13 40.74 -25.82
N ASN A 493 13.07 41.57 -24.79
CA ASN A 493 13.13 41.11 -23.39
C ASN A 493 11.69 40.95 -22.85
N ILE A 494 11.30 39.72 -22.57
CA ILE A 494 9.94 39.38 -22.10
C ILE A 494 9.75 39.67 -20.61
N ASP A 495 10.82 39.75 -19.83
CA ASP A 495 10.77 39.91 -18.34
C ASP A 495 10.69 41.40 -17.93
N VAL A 496 10.78 42.34 -18.84
CA VAL A 496 10.58 43.78 -18.55
C VAL A 496 9.09 44.07 -18.41
N PRO A 497 8.61 44.52 -17.24
CA PRO A 497 7.22 44.93 -17.09
C PRO A 497 6.91 46.04 -18.14
N LYS A 498 5.86 45.87 -18.92
CA LYS A 498 5.38 46.94 -19.84
C LYS A 498 5.18 48.22 -19.03
N PRO A 499 5.81 49.35 -19.41
CA PRO A 499 5.54 50.61 -18.74
C PRO A 499 4.02 50.86 -18.76
N SER A 500 3.41 51.05 -17.60
CA SER A 500 2.01 51.41 -17.49
C SER A 500 1.81 52.72 -18.24
N ILE A 501 1.18 52.64 -19.41
CA ILE A 501 0.69 53.83 -20.11
C ILE A 501 -0.36 54.46 -19.21
N ARG A 502 -0.02 55.60 -18.62
CA ARG A 502 -0.97 56.46 -17.91
C ARG A 502 -1.86 57.20 -18.91
#